data_1ae202753c7df54566ae4253223b65c9
#
_entry.id   1ae202753c7df54566ae4253223b65c9
#
_cell.length_a   1.000
_cell.length_b   1.000
_cell.length_c   1.000
_cell.angle_alpha   90.00
_cell.angle_beta   90.00
_cell.angle_gamma   90.00
#
_symmetry.space_group_name_H-M   'P 1'
#
loop_
_entity.id
_entity.type
_entity.pdbx_description
1 polymer ?
#
loop_
_entity_poly.entity_id
_entity_poly.type
_entity_poly.pdbx_seq_one_letter_code
_entity_poly.pdbx_strand_id
1 'polypeptide(L)'
;MLSFNDFSLLPTTRTVLAEMEITEPTPIQAEAIPALLAGNDLVGQSITGSGKTLAYGIPLVERVARDKRLVQALVLVPTRELAIQVNTVLSKLATGRRLTTALLVGGRAYGGQISALRYGAQIVVGTPGRVKDHLDRGSLVLSQLRICVLDEADQMLDSGFAPAIEEILTTTPDTRQTALFSATIPDWVATLQKKFLKNPVNIAILPATGEQNTIEQIAYQVPQAQKMAALCTLLQSSEGESSLIFGRTKFGVEKLGKQLSKLGFTVGTLHGNKSQHAREEVLTAFRRGQVQTLLATNVAARGLDIQGIYQVINYELPESSELFTHRIGRTGRMGRQGKAITLLVPSDVSKWRRMARDLGQTVALQRLAIDEEAEVLQGAQPENSVTQEHGQKPVRGRNHSSSDQERSSLAPPEQDRHPASGMKRRQKEHISSKTSACASAWQPEDFTLPERSRSDKAKDGRRGAGKQSSVGRTTGKHKAPAFVAKGPPHRAPGRKFRATSATRKRQVSLSNRSARLHR
;
A
#
# COMPACT_ATOMS: atom_id res chain seq x y z
N MET A 1 -27.02 17.20 3.05
CA MET A 1 -25.77 16.41 2.95
C MET A 1 -25.70 15.83 1.55
N LEU A 2 -24.54 15.80 0.93
CA LEU A 2 -24.36 15.22 -0.41
C LEU A 2 -24.48 13.68 -0.30
N SER A 3 -25.20 13.07 -1.23
CA SER A 3 -25.42 11.61 -1.28
C SER A 3 -24.78 11.04 -2.55
N PHE A 4 -24.46 9.74 -2.58
CA PHE A 4 -24.04 9.07 -3.82
C PHE A 4 -25.13 9.08 -4.91
N ASN A 5 -26.39 9.37 -4.56
CA ASN A 5 -27.47 9.55 -5.54
C ASN A 5 -27.34 10.86 -6.32
N ASP A 6 -26.62 11.84 -5.80
CA ASP A 6 -26.41 13.13 -6.47
C ASP A 6 -25.35 13.04 -7.58
N PHE A 7 -24.59 11.94 -7.62
CA PHE A 7 -23.62 11.67 -8.68
C PHE A 7 -24.28 10.90 -9.83
N SER A 8 -23.86 11.19 -11.06
CA SER A 8 -24.31 10.47 -12.27
C SER A 8 -23.67 9.08 -12.34
N LEU A 9 -24.06 8.17 -11.43
CA LEU A 9 -23.57 6.79 -11.37
C LEU A 9 -24.57 5.82 -11.99
N LEU A 10 -24.04 4.72 -12.56
CA LEU A 10 -24.85 3.61 -13.02
C LEU A 10 -25.61 2.95 -11.86
N PRO A 11 -26.85 2.47 -12.09
CA PRO A 11 -27.63 1.78 -11.06
C PRO A 11 -26.86 0.62 -10.41
N THR A 12 -26.09 -0.14 -11.21
CA THR A 12 -25.27 -1.27 -10.73
C THR A 12 -24.19 -0.84 -9.73
N THR A 13 -23.57 0.32 -9.93
CA THR A 13 -22.56 0.86 -9.00
C THR A 13 -23.22 1.30 -7.70
N ARG A 14 -24.39 1.94 -7.77
CA ARG A 14 -25.15 2.33 -6.56
C ARG A 14 -25.57 1.11 -5.74
N THR A 15 -26.02 0.02 -6.39
CA THR A 15 -26.35 -1.23 -5.72
C THR A 15 -25.13 -1.78 -4.95
N VAL A 16 -23.96 -1.82 -5.59
CA VAL A 16 -22.75 -2.31 -4.93
C VAL A 16 -22.33 -1.41 -3.77
N LEU A 17 -22.47 -0.10 -3.87
CA LEU A 17 -22.18 0.82 -2.76
C LEU A 17 -23.11 0.57 -1.57
N ALA A 18 -24.40 0.33 -1.82
CA ALA A 18 -25.37 -0.03 -0.79
C ALA A 18 -25.03 -1.38 -0.13
N GLU A 19 -24.63 -2.40 -0.92
CA GLU A 19 -24.15 -3.69 -0.41
C GLU A 19 -22.85 -3.57 0.41
N MET A 20 -22.08 -2.51 0.18
CA MET A 20 -20.88 -2.18 0.97
C MET A 20 -21.19 -1.31 2.19
N GLU A 21 -22.47 -1.00 2.45
CA GLU A 21 -22.93 -0.11 3.53
C GLU A 21 -22.34 1.30 3.46
N ILE A 22 -22.07 1.79 2.23
CA ILE A 22 -21.50 3.11 1.98
C ILE A 22 -22.60 4.03 1.48
N THR A 23 -23.08 4.90 2.36
CA THR A 23 -24.27 5.74 2.13
C THR A 23 -23.93 7.19 1.77
N GLU A 24 -22.87 7.73 2.38
CA GLU A 24 -22.47 9.13 2.24
C GLU A 24 -21.04 9.26 1.75
N PRO A 25 -20.77 10.19 0.81
CA PRO A 25 -19.42 10.42 0.34
C PRO A 25 -18.60 11.22 1.37
N THR A 26 -17.34 10.82 1.53
CA THR A 26 -16.36 11.63 2.28
C THR A 26 -16.02 12.90 1.50
N PRO A 27 -15.41 13.93 2.15
CA PRO A 27 -15.07 15.18 1.46
C PRO A 27 -14.23 14.98 0.19
N ILE A 28 -13.21 14.11 0.22
CA ILE A 28 -12.39 13.82 -0.97
C ILE A 28 -13.20 13.12 -2.07
N GLN A 29 -14.17 12.28 -1.71
CA GLN A 29 -15.05 11.61 -2.66
C GLN A 29 -16.03 12.61 -3.30
N ALA A 30 -16.56 13.53 -2.50
CA ALA A 30 -17.50 14.54 -2.94
C ALA A 30 -16.92 15.43 -4.06
N GLU A 31 -15.65 15.78 -3.95
CA GLU A 31 -14.98 16.62 -4.93
C GLU A 31 -14.33 15.83 -6.08
N ALA A 32 -13.70 14.69 -5.78
CA ALA A 32 -12.94 13.94 -6.78
C ALA A 32 -13.82 13.14 -7.75
N ILE A 33 -14.93 12.55 -7.28
CA ILE A 33 -15.80 11.73 -8.13
C ILE A 33 -16.35 12.51 -9.33
N PRO A 34 -16.95 13.69 -9.16
CA PRO A 34 -17.46 14.48 -10.29
C PRO A 34 -16.36 14.87 -11.28
N ALA A 35 -15.21 15.32 -10.79
CA ALA A 35 -14.08 15.73 -11.63
C ALA A 35 -13.55 14.57 -12.48
N LEU A 36 -13.41 13.37 -11.88
CA LEU A 36 -12.94 12.19 -12.58
C LEU A 36 -13.98 11.61 -13.54
N LEU A 37 -15.28 11.68 -13.23
CA LEU A 37 -16.36 11.29 -14.14
C LEU A 37 -16.42 12.20 -15.38
N ALA A 38 -16.15 13.50 -15.19
CA ALA A 38 -16.04 14.46 -16.29
C ALA A 38 -14.84 14.21 -17.22
N GLY A 39 -13.87 13.38 -16.78
CA GLY A 39 -12.70 13.02 -17.57
C GLY A 39 -11.48 13.90 -17.33
N ASN A 40 -11.51 14.76 -16.34
CA ASN A 40 -10.37 15.62 -15.98
C ASN A 40 -9.27 14.79 -15.30
N ASP A 41 -8.02 15.18 -15.54
CA ASP A 41 -6.93 14.75 -14.69
C ASP A 41 -7.07 15.37 -13.30
N LEU A 42 -6.53 14.71 -12.27
CA LEU A 42 -6.75 15.14 -10.90
C LEU A 42 -5.49 14.97 -10.04
N VAL A 43 -5.24 15.95 -9.19
CA VAL A 43 -4.32 15.82 -8.05
C VAL A 43 -5.13 15.98 -6.76
N GLY A 44 -5.23 14.89 -6.00
CA GLY A 44 -5.95 14.84 -4.72
C GLY A 44 -4.98 14.78 -3.55
N GLN A 45 -4.90 15.86 -2.78
CA GLN A 45 -4.13 15.87 -1.55
C GLN A 45 -5.05 15.57 -0.37
N SER A 46 -4.82 14.44 0.31
CA SER A 46 -5.56 14.06 1.51
C SER A 46 -4.84 13.00 2.32
N ILE A 47 -5.10 12.96 3.61
CA ILE A 47 -4.52 11.98 4.54
C ILE A 47 -4.91 10.54 4.20
N THR A 48 -4.17 9.56 4.72
CA THR A 48 -4.56 8.14 4.63
C THR A 48 -5.84 7.89 5.43
N GLY A 49 -6.74 7.05 4.90
CA GLY A 49 -8.04 6.76 5.55
C GLY A 49 -9.16 7.74 5.21
N SER A 50 -8.93 8.75 4.37
CA SER A 50 -9.95 9.71 3.92
C SER A 50 -10.96 9.14 2.90
N GLY A 51 -10.81 7.90 2.44
CA GLY A 51 -11.70 7.29 1.45
C GLY A 51 -11.25 7.42 0.00
N LYS A 52 -9.96 7.73 -0.26
CA LYS A 52 -9.38 7.89 -1.62
C LYS A 52 -9.69 6.74 -2.55
N THR A 53 -9.65 5.49 -2.06
CA THR A 53 -9.87 4.31 -2.89
C THR A 53 -11.21 4.33 -3.62
N LEU A 54 -12.28 4.78 -2.96
CA LEU A 54 -13.59 4.96 -3.59
C LEU A 54 -13.65 6.23 -4.44
N ALA A 55 -12.94 7.29 -4.05
CA ALA A 55 -12.89 8.53 -4.80
C ALA A 55 -12.41 8.32 -6.26
N TYR A 56 -11.40 7.46 -6.46
CA TYR A 56 -10.97 7.09 -7.81
C TYR A 56 -11.58 5.79 -8.32
N GLY A 57 -11.92 4.85 -7.43
CA GLY A 57 -12.41 3.52 -7.81
C GLY A 57 -13.79 3.57 -8.47
N ILE A 58 -14.69 4.41 -7.98
CA ILE A 58 -16.03 4.61 -8.56
C ILE A 58 -15.91 5.13 -10.00
N PRO A 59 -15.27 6.29 -10.29
CA PRO A 59 -15.12 6.77 -11.66
C PRO A 59 -14.36 5.79 -12.56
N LEU A 60 -13.36 5.09 -12.04
CA LEU A 60 -12.61 4.10 -12.79
C LEU A 60 -13.52 2.98 -13.28
N VAL A 61 -14.34 2.40 -12.39
CA VAL A 61 -15.27 1.32 -12.76
C VAL A 61 -16.35 1.83 -13.73
N GLU A 62 -16.83 3.06 -13.57
CA GLU A 62 -17.82 3.67 -14.46
C GLU A 62 -17.31 3.83 -15.91
N ARG A 63 -16.03 4.14 -16.09
CA ARG A 63 -15.45 4.50 -17.39
C ARG A 63 -14.83 3.33 -18.16
N VAL A 64 -14.54 2.20 -17.49
CA VAL A 64 -14.00 1.00 -18.13
C VAL A 64 -15.04 0.33 -19.01
N ALA A 65 -14.73 0.04 -20.27
CA ALA A 65 -15.62 -0.64 -21.20
C ALA A 65 -15.64 -2.15 -20.91
N ARG A 66 -16.83 -2.71 -20.71
CA ARG A 66 -17.03 -4.12 -20.35
C ARG A 66 -16.74 -5.10 -21.48
N ASP A 67 -17.03 -4.71 -22.71
CA ASP A 67 -16.91 -5.53 -23.92
C ASP A 67 -15.47 -5.76 -24.36
N LYS A 68 -14.52 -4.96 -23.88
CA LYS A 68 -13.09 -5.05 -24.21
C LYS A 68 -12.33 -5.80 -23.13
N ARG A 69 -11.85 -7.00 -23.45
CA ARG A 69 -11.00 -7.84 -22.57
C ARG A 69 -9.52 -7.42 -22.69
N LEU A 70 -9.24 -6.16 -22.39
CA LEU A 70 -7.91 -5.53 -22.43
C LEU A 70 -7.76 -4.67 -21.19
N VAL A 71 -6.53 -4.45 -20.76
CA VAL A 71 -6.24 -3.57 -19.61
C VAL A 71 -6.56 -2.12 -20.01
N GLN A 72 -7.52 -1.53 -19.32
CA GLN A 72 -8.00 -0.16 -19.56
C GLN A 72 -7.76 0.75 -18.36
N ALA A 73 -7.54 0.16 -17.17
CA ALA A 73 -7.25 0.91 -15.96
C ALA A 73 -6.06 0.30 -15.22
N LEU A 74 -5.17 1.17 -14.72
CA LEU A 74 -4.01 0.82 -13.92
C LEU A 74 -4.01 1.64 -12.64
N VAL A 75 -3.86 0.98 -11.50
CA VAL A 75 -3.66 1.61 -10.20
C VAL A 75 -2.30 1.20 -9.66
N LEU A 76 -1.41 2.15 -9.47
CA LEU A 76 -0.10 1.97 -8.87
C LEU A 76 -0.12 2.39 -7.41
N VAL A 77 0.42 1.54 -6.55
CA VAL A 77 0.50 1.76 -5.09
C VAL A 77 1.87 1.33 -4.56
N PRO A 78 2.37 1.93 -3.46
CA PRO A 78 3.74 1.70 -2.97
C PRO A 78 4.00 0.30 -2.43
N THR A 79 2.98 -0.37 -1.88
CA THR A 79 3.16 -1.62 -1.13
C THR A 79 2.24 -2.72 -1.62
N ARG A 80 2.68 -3.98 -1.39
CA ARG A 80 1.90 -5.18 -1.75
C ARG A 80 0.59 -5.27 -0.96
N GLU A 81 0.65 -4.89 0.29
CA GLU A 81 -0.47 -4.90 1.23
C GLU A 81 -1.55 -3.92 0.79
N LEU A 82 -1.15 -2.69 0.44
CA LEU A 82 -2.08 -1.69 -0.10
C LEU A 82 -2.65 -2.14 -1.45
N ALA A 83 -1.84 -2.75 -2.31
CA ALA A 83 -2.32 -3.31 -3.58
C ALA A 83 -3.41 -4.37 -3.37
N ILE A 84 -3.25 -5.26 -2.37
CA ILE A 84 -4.25 -6.26 -2.02
C ILE A 84 -5.54 -5.60 -1.53
N GLN A 85 -5.44 -4.59 -0.65
CA GLN A 85 -6.58 -3.85 -0.11
C GLN A 85 -7.35 -3.12 -1.22
N VAL A 86 -6.63 -2.34 -2.04
CA VAL A 86 -7.21 -1.62 -3.19
C VAL A 86 -7.85 -2.59 -4.16
N ASN A 87 -7.18 -3.70 -4.49
CA ASN A 87 -7.75 -4.72 -5.39
C ASN A 87 -9.01 -5.35 -4.81
N THR A 88 -9.10 -5.56 -3.50
CA THR A 88 -10.31 -6.09 -2.85
C THR A 88 -11.49 -5.14 -3.00
N VAL A 89 -11.28 -3.84 -2.77
CA VAL A 89 -12.32 -2.81 -2.95
C VAL A 89 -12.73 -2.71 -4.42
N LEU A 90 -11.76 -2.59 -5.33
CA LEU A 90 -12.04 -2.50 -6.77
C LEU A 90 -12.70 -3.75 -7.33
N SER A 91 -12.34 -4.94 -6.84
CA SER A 91 -13.01 -6.19 -7.24
C SER A 91 -14.48 -6.20 -6.84
N LYS A 92 -14.82 -5.71 -5.63
CA LYS A 92 -16.22 -5.56 -5.21
C LYS A 92 -16.97 -4.56 -6.11
N LEU A 93 -16.42 -3.36 -6.32
CA LEU A 93 -17.04 -2.36 -7.21
C LEU A 93 -17.21 -2.89 -8.64
N ALA A 94 -16.25 -3.67 -9.12
CA ALA A 94 -16.23 -4.22 -10.48
C ALA A 94 -17.33 -5.29 -10.71
N THR A 95 -17.83 -5.96 -9.65
CA THR A 95 -18.86 -7.02 -9.77
C THR A 95 -20.13 -6.53 -10.42
N GLY A 96 -20.61 -5.35 -10.05
CA GLY A 96 -21.84 -4.75 -10.59
C GLY A 96 -21.78 -4.58 -12.12
N ARG A 97 -20.59 -4.41 -12.68
CA ARG A 97 -20.36 -4.26 -14.10
C ARG A 97 -19.76 -5.50 -14.78
N ARG A 98 -19.56 -6.59 -14.04
CA ARG A 98 -18.90 -7.83 -14.49
C ARG A 98 -17.51 -7.56 -15.10
N LEU A 99 -16.76 -6.63 -14.51
CA LEU A 99 -15.37 -6.36 -14.85
C LEU A 99 -14.47 -7.27 -14.02
N THR A 100 -13.28 -7.55 -14.52
CA THR A 100 -12.28 -8.39 -13.87
C THR A 100 -11.05 -7.58 -13.50
N THR A 101 -10.47 -7.89 -12.33
CA THR A 101 -9.26 -7.24 -11.82
C THR A 101 -8.09 -8.20 -11.84
N ALA A 102 -6.87 -7.69 -12.00
CA ALA A 102 -5.63 -8.42 -11.82
C ALA A 102 -4.73 -7.72 -10.79
N LEU A 103 -4.24 -8.50 -9.83
CA LEU A 103 -3.32 -8.03 -8.81
C LEU A 103 -1.87 -8.38 -9.19
N LEU A 104 -1.03 -7.37 -9.42
CA LEU A 104 0.36 -7.52 -9.83
C LEU A 104 1.31 -7.07 -8.71
N VAL A 105 1.77 -8.02 -7.89
CA VAL A 105 2.63 -7.75 -6.74
C VAL A 105 3.82 -8.69 -6.67
N GLY A 106 4.94 -8.17 -6.17
CA GLY A 106 6.12 -8.98 -5.88
C GLY A 106 5.86 -10.00 -4.77
N GLY A 107 6.69 -11.05 -4.71
CA GLY A 107 6.56 -12.10 -3.69
C GLY A 107 5.46 -13.12 -3.92
N ARG A 108 4.63 -12.95 -4.95
CA ARG A 108 3.68 -13.94 -5.46
C ARG A 108 4.16 -14.50 -6.80
N ALA A 109 3.79 -15.75 -7.10
CA ALA A 109 4.15 -16.42 -8.34
C ALA A 109 3.60 -15.70 -9.58
N TYR A 110 4.38 -15.67 -10.66
CA TYR A 110 3.98 -15.04 -11.93
C TYR A 110 2.81 -15.75 -12.62
N GLY A 111 2.74 -17.09 -12.53
CA GLY A 111 1.75 -17.87 -13.25
C GLY A 111 0.31 -17.39 -13.03
N GLY A 112 -0.10 -17.19 -11.78
CA GLY A 112 -1.44 -16.68 -11.46
C GLY A 112 -1.69 -15.27 -12.00
N GLN A 113 -0.68 -14.39 -11.96
CA GLN A 113 -0.78 -13.02 -12.46
C GLN A 113 -0.89 -13.00 -13.99
N ILE A 114 -0.08 -13.80 -14.69
CA ILE A 114 -0.13 -13.96 -16.14
C ILE A 114 -1.49 -14.54 -16.56
N SER A 115 -2.00 -15.54 -15.83
CA SER A 115 -3.31 -16.13 -16.11
C SER A 115 -4.44 -15.10 -15.98
N ALA A 116 -4.42 -14.25 -14.94
CA ALA A 116 -5.41 -13.18 -14.77
C ALA A 116 -5.38 -12.17 -15.94
N LEU A 117 -4.18 -11.78 -16.39
CA LEU A 117 -4.01 -10.89 -17.54
C LEU A 117 -4.51 -11.54 -18.84
N ARG A 118 -4.17 -12.82 -19.09
CA ARG A 118 -4.63 -13.58 -20.27
C ARG A 118 -6.13 -13.81 -20.28
N TYR A 119 -6.75 -13.95 -19.11
CA TYR A 119 -8.20 -14.06 -18.97
C TYR A 119 -8.92 -12.76 -19.38
N GLY A 120 -8.17 -11.66 -19.52
CA GLY A 120 -8.67 -10.38 -20.00
C GLY A 120 -9.10 -9.44 -18.88
N ALA A 121 -8.28 -9.34 -17.85
CA ALA A 121 -8.49 -8.34 -16.80
C ALA A 121 -8.50 -6.92 -17.40
N GLN A 122 -9.56 -6.16 -17.08
CA GLN A 122 -9.69 -4.78 -17.53
C GLN A 122 -9.04 -3.79 -16.55
N ILE A 123 -8.91 -4.15 -15.30
CA ILE A 123 -8.36 -3.33 -14.22
C ILE A 123 -7.13 -4.03 -13.63
N VAL A 124 -6.02 -3.33 -13.59
CA VAL A 124 -4.78 -3.80 -12.95
C VAL A 124 -4.50 -2.97 -11.73
N VAL A 125 -4.25 -3.64 -10.60
CA VAL A 125 -3.71 -3.02 -9.38
C VAL A 125 -2.35 -3.62 -9.10
N GLY A 126 -1.33 -2.80 -8.88
CA GLY A 126 -0.01 -3.34 -8.66
C GLY A 126 1.00 -2.40 -8.02
N THR A 127 2.14 -2.99 -7.64
CA THR A 127 3.32 -2.23 -7.22
C THR A 127 4.20 -1.94 -8.44
N PRO A 128 4.84 -0.73 -8.52
CA PRO A 128 5.55 -0.30 -9.73
C PRO A 128 6.55 -1.32 -10.25
N GLY A 129 7.41 -1.87 -9.37
CA GLY A 129 8.43 -2.85 -9.81
C GLY A 129 7.84 -4.10 -10.45
N ARG A 130 6.72 -4.67 -9.93
CA ARG A 130 6.10 -5.85 -10.53
C ARG A 130 5.32 -5.53 -11.80
N VAL A 131 4.70 -4.36 -11.89
CA VAL A 131 4.05 -3.89 -13.12
C VAL A 131 5.08 -3.73 -14.22
N LYS A 132 6.24 -3.10 -13.92
CA LYS A 132 7.37 -3.01 -14.85
C LYS A 132 7.87 -4.40 -15.29
N ASP A 133 8.09 -5.33 -14.36
CA ASP A 133 8.49 -6.71 -14.68
C ASP A 133 7.53 -7.38 -15.70
N HIS A 134 6.22 -7.13 -15.60
CA HIS A 134 5.24 -7.67 -16.54
C HIS A 134 5.26 -6.96 -17.89
N LEU A 135 5.56 -5.65 -17.93
CA LEU A 135 5.77 -4.89 -19.17
C LEU A 135 7.03 -5.38 -19.90
N ASP A 136 8.15 -5.50 -19.18
CA ASP A 136 9.45 -5.96 -19.75
C ASP A 136 9.35 -7.39 -20.31
N ARG A 137 8.48 -8.23 -19.74
CA ARG A 137 8.19 -9.58 -20.23
C ARG A 137 7.15 -9.64 -21.34
N GLY A 138 6.55 -8.53 -21.72
CA GLY A 138 5.46 -8.48 -22.69
C GLY A 138 4.16 -9.17 -22.25
N SER A 139 4.05 -9.54 -20.96
CA SER A 139 2.85 -10.16 -20.40
C SER A 139 1.76 -9.16 -20.00
N LEU A 140 2.10 -7.88 -19.92
CA LEU A 140 1.20 -6.76 -19.71
C LEU A 140 1.34 -5.79 -20.90
N VAL A 141 0.22 -5.36 -21.47
CA VAL A 141 0.17 -4.37 -22.54
C VAL A 141 -0.73 -3.22 -22.09
N LEU A 142 -0.21 -2.00 -22.13
CA LEU A 142 -0.90 -0.78 -21.69
C LEU A 142 -1.31 0.16 -22.83
N SER A 143 -1.20 -0.26 -24.09
CA SER A 143 -1.53 0.55 -25.26
C SER A 143 -3.01 0.99 -25.34
N GLN A 144 -3.89 0.33 -24.59
CA GLN A 144 -5.32 0.67 -24.51
C GLN A 144 -5.71 1.24 -23.13
N LEU A 145 -4.73 1.70 -22.38
CA LEU A 145 -4.99 2.29 -21.06
C LEU A 145 -5.76 3.60 -21.19
N ARG A 146 -6.86 3.71 -20.46
CA ARG A 146 -7.73 4.88 -20.44
C ARG A 146 -7.59 5.68 -19.16
N ILE A 147 -7.27 5.01 -18.05
CA ILE A 147 -7.18 5.61 -16.71
C ILE A 147 -5.94 5.08 -16.00
N CYS A 148 -5.12 5.97 -15.49
CA CYS A 148 -4.01 5.66 -14.61
C CYS A 148 -4.20 6.36 -13.26
N VAL A 149 -4.08 5.62 -12.18
CA VAL A 149 -4.13 6.16 -10.81
C VAL A 149 -2.79 5.89 -10.12
N LEU A 150 -2.24 6.93 -9.50
CA LEU A 150 -1.09 6.85 -8.61
C LEU A 150 -1.59 7.15 -7.20
N ASP A 151 -1.65 6.15 -6.32
CA ASP A 151 -2.09 6.34 -4.94
C ASP A 151 -0.92 6.24 -3.96
N GLU A 152 -0.86 7.12 -2.97
CA GLU A 152 0.26 7.33 -2.07
C GLU A 152 1.57 7.62 -2.83
N ALA A 153 1.54 8.61 -3.74
CA ALA A 153 2.65 8.95 -4.62
C ALA A 153 3.92 9.36 -3.86
N ASP A 154 3.80 10.10 -2.77
CA ASP A 154 4.88 10.46 -1.86
C ASP A 154 5.61 9.22 -1.31
N GLN A 155 4.87 8.21 -0.89
CA GLN A 155 5.45 6.95 -0.39
C GLN A 155 6.11 6.12 -1.50
N MET A 156 5.64 6.24 -2.74
CA MET A 156 6.30 5.59 -3.89
C MET A 156 7.67 6.21 -4.16
N LEU A 157 7.82 7.53 -4.00
CA LEU A 157 9.11 8.22 -4.05
C LEU A 157 10.06 7.71 -2.99
N ASP A 158 9.62 7.71 -1.73
CA ASP A 158 10.41 7.22 -0.58
C ASP A 158 10.88 5.76 -0.75
N SER A 159 10.11 4.98 -1.50
CA SER A 159 10.42 3.58 -1.80
C SER A 159 11.35 3.42 -3.01
N GLY A 160 11.77 4.52 -3.66
CA GLY A 160 12.65 4.51 -4.82
C GLY A 160 11.99 4.07 -6.12
N PHE A 161 10.66 4.15 -6.22
CA PHE A 161 9.92 3.72 -7.41
C PHE A 161 9.80 4.80 -8.50
N ALA A 162 10.31 6.01 -8.28
CA ALA A 162 10.21 7.11 -9.24
C ALA A 162 10.63 6.71 -10.66
N PRO A 163 11.80 6.07 -10.91
CA PRO A 163 12.19 5.68 -12.27
C PRO A 163 11.22 4.67 -12.90
N ALA A 164 10.78 3.68 -12.12
CA ALA A 164 9.86 2.66 -12.64
C ALA A 164 8.48 3.25 -12.99
N ILE A 165 7.99 4.22 -12.21
CA ILE A 165 6.72 4.91 -12.47
C ILE A 165 6.82 5.73 -13.76
N GLU A 166 7.89 6.50 -13.92
CA GLU A 166 8.08 7.29 -15.14
C GLU A 166 8.16 6.40 -16.39
N GLU A 167 8.88 5.29 -16.29
CA GLU A 167 8.98 4.32 -17.39
C GLU A 167 7.63 3.68 -17.71
N ILE A 168 6.84 3.27 -16.70
CA ILE A 168 5.48 2.76 -16.91
C ILE A 168 4.61 3.80 -17.60
N LEU A 169 4.61 5.06 -17.13
CA LEU A 169 3.78 6.12 -17.68
C LEU A 169 4.13 6.44 -19.15
N THR A 170 5.40 6.32 -19.55
CA THR A 170 5.83 6.52 -20.94
C THR A 170 5.32 5.43 -21.89
N THR A 171 4.98 4.24 -21.39
CA THR A 171 4.41 3.15 -22.20
C THR A 171 2.89 3.26 -22.39
N THR A 172 2.26 4.24 -21.76
CA THR A 172 0.81 4.42 -21.79
C THR A 172 0.38 5.51 -22.78
N PRO A 173 -0.83 5.45 -23.36
CA PRO A 173 -1.32 6.48 -24.28
C PRO A 173 -1.37 7.87 -23.66
N ASP A 174 -1.02 8.89 -24.41
CA ASP A 174 -1.14 10.29 -23.95
C ASP A 174 -2.59 10.72 -23.72
N THR A 175 -3.55 10.04 -24.36
CA THR A 175 -4.99 10.31 -24.19
C THR A 175 -5.58 9.75 -22.89
N ARG A 176 -4.78 9.05 -22.06
CA ARG A 176 -5.24 8.55 -20.77
C ARG A 176 -5.63 9.70 -19.85
N GLN A 177 -6.57 9.44 -18.98
CA GLN A 177 -6.82 10.24 -17.78
C GLN A 177 -5.85 9.81 -16.68
N THR A 178 -5.27 10.76 -15.95
CA THR A 178 -4.35 10.47 -14.84
C THR A 178 -4.86 11.09 -13.56
N ALA A 179 -4.98 10.28 -12.50
CA ALA A 179 -5.31 10.74 -11.16
C ALA A 179 -4.14 10.46 -10.21
N LEU A 180 -3.68 11.47 -9.49
CA LEU A 180 -2.60 11.37 -8.53
C LEU A 180 -3.14 11.70 -7.14
N PHE A 181 -2.98 10.75 -6.20
CA PHE A 181 -3.35 10.94 -4.79
C PHE A 181 -2.10 10.85 -3.92
N SER A 182 -1.95 11.83 -3.01
CA SER A 182 -0.80 11.93 -2.12
C SER A 182 -1.19 12.62 -0.82
N ALA A 183 -0.48 12.36 0.27
CA ALA A 183 -0.63 13.11 1.50
C ALA A 183 0.18 14.42 1.46
N THR A 184 1.35 14.36 0.82
CA THR A 184 2.25 15.50 0.61
C THR A 184 2.57 15.69 -0.87
N ILE A 185 2.99 16.88 -1.26
CA ILE A 185 3.39 17.20 -2.65
C ILE A 185 4.87 17.61 -2.68
N PRO A 186 5.79 16.65 -2.55
CA PRO A 186 7.22 16.92 -2.70
C PRO A 186 7.57 17.26 -4.16
N ASP A 187 8.75 17.84 -4.40
CA ASP A 187 9.20 18.33 -5.71
C ASP A 187 9.08 17.29 -6.83
N TRP A 188 9.35 16.03 -6.53
CA TRP A 188 9.19 14.95 -7.52
C TRP A 188 7.72 14.77 -7.92
N VAL A 189 6.78 14.80 -6.96
CA VAL A 189 5.35 14.70 -7.26
C VAL A 189 4.91 15.88 -8.12
N ALA A 190 5.38 17.09 -7.80
CA ALA A 190 5.11 18.28 -8.60
C ALA A 190 5.71 18.17 -10.02
N THR A 191 6.89 17.58 -10.15
CA THR A 191 7.53 17.32 -11.46
C THR A 191 6.76 16.29 -12.27
N LEU A 192 6.35 15.19 -11.63
CA LEU A 192 5.55 14.14 -12.25
C LEU A 192 4.19 14.68 -12.72
N GLN A 193 3.54 15.53 -11.89
CA GLN A 193 2.32 16.24 -12.26
C GLN A 193 2.51 17.06 -13.54
N LYS A 194 3.56 17.88 -13.61
CA LYS A 194 3.85 18.73 -14.79
C LYS A 194 4.13 17.91 -16.05
N LYS A 195 4.77 16.73 -15.90
CA LYS A 195 5.21 15.90 -17.03
C LYS A 195 4.09 15.03 -17.60
N PHE A 196 3.20 14.50 -16.75
CA PHE A 196 2.27 13.44 -17.14
C PHE A 196 0.78 13.76 -16.96
N LEU A 197 0.41 14.87 -16.32
CA LEU A 197 -0.97 15.30 -16.14
C LEU A 197 -1.29 16.50 -17.03
N LYS A 198 -2.54 16.58 -17.50
CA LYS A 198 -3.06 17.62 -18.40
C LYS A 198 -4.07 18.49 -17.67
N ASN A 199 -3.70 19.72 -17.36
CA ASN A 199 -4.57 20.70 -16.68
C ASN A 199 -5.35 20.05 -15.51
N PRO A 200 -4.68 19.42 -14.52
CA PRO A 200 -5.35 18.68 -13.49
C PRO A 200 -6.18 19.57 -12.58
N VAL A 201 -7.33 19.06 -12.14
CA VAL A 201 -8.08 19.63 -11.04
C VAL A 201 -7.30 19.34 -9.75
N ASN A 202 -6.99 20.38 -8.98
CA ASN A 202 -6.29 20.23 -7.70
C ASN A 202 -7.31 20.28 -6.57
N ILE A 203 -7.36 19.22 -5.80
CA ILE A 203 -8.23 19.06 -4.62
C ILE A 203 -7.36 18.85 -3.40
N ALA A 204 -7.53 19.66 -2.37
CA ALA A 204 -6.79 19.55 -1.12
C ALA A 204 -7.76 19.49 0.06
N ILE A 205 -7.96 18.28 0.57
CA ILE A 205 -8.73 18.02 1.79
C ILE A 205 -7.74 17.90 2.94
N LEU A 206 -7.45 19.04 3.54
CA LEU A 206 -6.64 19.09 4.75
C LEU A 206 -7.54 18.90 5.97
N PRO A 207 -7.06 18.27 7.06
CA PRO A 207 -7.81 18.21 8.30
C PRO A 207 -8.18 19.63 8.75
N ALA A 208 -9.44 19.83 9.15
CA ALA A 208 -9.83 21.10 9.75
C ALA A 208 -8.92 21.39 10.95
N THR A 209 -8.52 22.64 11.11
CA THR A 209 -7.76 23.12 12.29
C THR A 209 -8.57 22.81 13.56
N GLY A 210 -8.35 21.64 14.16
CA GLY A 210 -9.13 21.11 15.30
C GLY A 210 -9.31 19.59 15.25
N GLU A 211 -9.37 18.96 14.07
CA GLU A 211 -9.45 17.48 13.95
C GLU A 211 -8.09 16.78 14.17
N GLN A 212 -6.98 17.53 14.22
CA GLN A 212 -5.65 16.98 14.54
C GLN A 212 -5.55 16.44 15.98
N ASN A 213 -6.53 16.69 16.83
CA ASN A 213 -6.52 16.29 18.24
C ASN A 213 -7.07 14.88 18.52
N THR A 214 -7.31 14.07 17.49
CA THR A 214 -7.73 12.68 17.71
C THR A 214 -6.58 11.77 18.15
N ILE A 215 -5.31 12.25 18.03
CA ILE A 215 -4.13 11.49 18.43
C ILE A 215 -3.45 12.20 19.61
N GLU A 216 -3.55 11.58 20.79
CA GLU A 216 -2.78 11.98 21.96
C GLU A 216 -1.31 11.63 21.74
N GLN A 217 -0.41 12.63 21.76
CA GLN A 217 1.01 12.42 21.52
C GLN A 217 1.80 12.54 22.84
N ILE A 218 2.54 11.50 23.17
CA ILE A 218 3.32 11.38 24.39
C ILE A 218 4.77 11.04 24.05
N ALA A 219 5.73 11.73 24.66
CA ALA A 219 7.15 11.44 24.49
C ALA A 219 7.77 11.12 25.86
N TYR A 220 8.31 9.91 26.00
CA TYR A 220 8.99 9.46 27.20
C TYR A 220 10.50 9.45 26.99
N GLN A 221 11.23 10.07 27.91
CA GLN A 221 12.69 9.94 27.96
C GLN A 221 13.05 8.74 28.87
N VAL A 222 13.73 7.74 28.29
CA VAL A 222 14.04 6.47 28.95
C VAL A 222 15.51 6.11 28.69
N PRO A 223 16.28 5.68 29.70
CA PRO A 223 17.61 5.11 29.50
C PRO A 223 17.58 3.91 28.52
N GLN A 224 18.65 3.72 27.75
CA GLN A 224 18.72 2.62 26.78
C GLN A 224 18.50 1.25 27.43
N ALA A 225 19.05 1.04 28.63
CA ALA A 225 18.91 -0.23 29.35
C ALA A 225 17.46 -0.52 29.78
N GLN A 226 16.67 0.52 30.09
CA GLN A 226 15.29 0.40 30.57
C GLN A 226 14.25 0.44 29.45
N LYS A 227 14.69 0.58 28.19
CA LYS A 227 13.76 0.79 27.05
C LYS A 227 12.82 -0.40 26.83
N MET A 228 13.29 -1.62 27.14
CA MET A 228 12.47 -2.82 27.04
C MET A 228 11.44 -2.89 28.19
N ALA A 229 11.84 -2.59 29.43
CA ALA A 229 10.94 -2.52 30.56
C ALA A 229 9.85 -1.47 30.34
N ALA A 230 10.23 -0.26 29.89
CA ALA A 230 9.32 0.78 29.51
C ALA A 230 8.27 0.33 28.48
N LEU A 231 8.71 -0.43 27.47
CA LEU A 231 7.80 -0.98 26.47
C LEU A 231 6.83 -2.00 27.08
N CYS A 232 7.30 -2.88 27.97
CA CYS A 232 6.44 -3.85 28.65
C CYS A 232 5.37 -3.15 29.52
N THR A 233 5.77 -2.15 30.32
CA THR A 233 4.83 -1.34 31.11
C THR A 233 3.75 -0.68 30.24
N LEU A 234 4.13 -0.12 29.08
CA LEU A 234 3.17 0.49 28.14
C LEU A 234 2.21 -0.53 27.54
N LEU A 235 2.68 -1.74 27.22
CA LEU A 235 1.83 -2.79 26.68
C LEU A 235 0.89 -3.38 27.72
N GLN A 236 1.33 -3.50 28.96
CA GLN A 236 0.51 -3.95 30.09
C GLN A 236 -0.58 -2.93 30.41
N SER A 237 -0.24 -1.64 30.45
CA SER A 237 -1.20 -0.56 30.70
C SER A 237 -2.23 -0.34 29.60
N SER A 238 -2.06 -0.96 28.45
CA SER A 238 -3.02 -0.87 27.33
C SER A 238 -4.17 -1.87 27.40
N GLU A 239 -4.28 -2.66 28.49
CA GLU A 239 -5.40 -3.58 28.75
C GLU A 239 -5.78 -4.52 27.59
N GLY A 240 -4.80 -4.96 26.81
CA GLY A 240 -5.01 -5.85 25.67
C GLY A 240 -5.45 -5.16 24.36
N GLU A 241 -5.48 -3.85 24.34
CA GLU A 241 -5.75 -3.06 23.15
C GLU A 241 -4.66 -3.24 22.07
N SER A 242 -5.04 -3.02 20.81
CA SER A 242 -4.15 -3.24 19.68
C SER A 242 -3.03 -2.20 19.61
N SER A 243 -1.79 -2.68 19.53
CA SER A 243 -0.57 -1.86 19.51
C SER A 243 0.24 -2.08 18.24
N LEU A 244 0.69 -0.99 17.60
CA LEU A 244 1.64 -1.04 16.47
C LEU A 244 2.97 -0.42 16.92
N ILE A 245 4.04 -1.20 16.93
CA ILE A 245 5.36 -0.78 17.37
C ILE A 245 6.28 -0.63 16.17
N PHE A 246 6.93 0.52 16.06
CA PHE A 246 7.90 0.78 15.01
C PHE A 246 9.33 0.61 15.48
N GLY A 247 10.05 -0.31 14.81
CA GLY A 247 11.50 -0.48 14.93
C GLY A 247 12.24 -0.04 13.66
N ARG A 248 13.53 0.28 13.79
CA ARG A 248 14.37 0.77 12.70
C ARG A 248 14.76 -0.33 11.72
N THR A 249 15.22 -1.49 12.24
CA THR A 249 15.78 -2.55 11.43
C THR A 249 14.98 -3.84 11.49
N LYS A 250 15.05 -4.64 10.40
CA LYS A 250 14.40 -5.95 10.33
C LYS A 250 14.88 -6.92 11.42
N PHE A 251 16.17 -6.88 11.75
CA PHE A 251 16.73 -7.72 12.82
C PHE A 251 16.33 -7.25 14.21
N GLY A 252 16.28 -5.93 14.43
CA GLY A 252 15.79 -5.33 15.68
C GLY A 252 14.35 -5.70 15.96
N VAL A 253 13.48 -5.56 14.95
CA VAL A 253 12.05 -5.94 15.03
C VAL A 253 11.89 -7.43 15.36
N GLU A 254 12.64 -8.31 14.69
CA GLU A 254 12.56 -9.75 14.94
C GLU A 254 13.10 -10.13 16.35
N LYS A 255 14.21 -9.51 16.78
CA LYS A 255 14.76 -9.70 18.13
C LYS A 255 13.78 -9.23 19.20
N LEU A 256 13.25 -8.02 19.04
CA LEU A 256 12.28 -7.44 19.97
C LEU A 256 11.01 -8.29 20.06
N GLY A 257 10.50 -8.78 18.91
CA GLY A 257 9.35 -9.68 18.88
C GLY A 257 9.58 -10.96 19.65
N LYS A 258 10.75 -11.61 19.49
CA LYS A 258 11.11 -12.81 20.23
C LYS A 258 11.21 -12.55 21.75
N GLN A 259 11.73 -11.39 22.15
CA GLN A 259 11.83 -11.02 23.55
C GLN A 259 10.44 -10.81 24.17
N LEU A 260 9.55 -10.05 23.51
CA LEU A 260 8.18 -9.84 23.98
C LEU A 260 7.38 -11.15 24.03
N SER A 261 7.54 -12.04 23.03
CA SER A 261 6.87 -13.36 23.06
C SER A 261 7.32 -14.22 24.24
N LYS A 262 8.61 -14.17 24.62
CA LYS A 262 9.12 -14.87 25.81
C LYS A 262 8.53 -14.31 27.12
N LEU A 263 8.15 -13.04 27.13
CA LEU A 263 7.50 -12.36 28.26
C LEU A 263 5.96 -12.54 28.25
N GLY A 264 5.42 -13.38 27.37
CA GLY A 264 3.99 -13.73 27.34
C GLY A 264 3.12 -12.84 26.47
N PHE A 265 3.67 -11.83 25.77
CA PHE A 265 2.87 -11.00 24.87
C PHE A 265 2.54 -11.71 23.55
N THR A 266 1.31 -11.52 23.05
CA THR A 266 0.89 -12.02 21.72
C THR A 266 1.38 -11.10 20.63
N VAL A 267 2.50 -11.48 19.98
CA VAL A 267 3.26 -10.60 19.09
C VAL A 267 3.34 -11.14 17.68
N GLY A 268 3.12 -10.26 16.71
CA GLY A 268 3.44 -10.49 15.29
C GLY A 268 4.56 -9.58 14.82
N THR A 269 5.44 -10.07 13.92
CA THR A 269 6.50 -9.26 13.34
C THR A 269 6.31 -9.08 11.84
N LEU A 270 6.54 -7.86 11.33
CA LEU A 270 6.33 -7.49 9.94
C LEU A 270 7.55 -6.73 9.39
N HIS A 271 8.30 -7.37 8.51
CA HIS A 271 9.50 -6.77 7.90
C HIS A 271 9.84 -7.41 6.55
N GLY A 272 10.78 -6.81 5.80
CA GLY A 272 11.09 -7.21 4.42
C GLY A 272 11.59 -8.64 4.22
N ASN A 273 12.11 -9.31 5.27
CA ASN A 273 12.59 -10.70 5.18
C ASN A 273 11.47 -11.75 5.36
N LYS A 274 10.25 -11.36 5.74
CA LYS A 274 9.11 -12.28 5.82
C LYS A 274 8.60 -12.59 4.41
N SER A 275 8.21 -13.84 4.15
CA SER A 275 7.50 -14.19 2.93
C SER A 275 6.16 -13.45 2.84
N GLN A 276 5.62 -13.28 1.63
CA GLN A 276 4.33 -12.60 1.46
C GLN A 276 3.21 -13.32 2.21
N HIS A 277 3.22 -14.65 2.19
CA HIS A 277 2.26 -15.48 2.93
C HIS A 277 2.33 -15.23 4.46
N ALA A 278 3.53 -15.29 5.05
CA ALA A 278 3.71 -15.03 6.47
C ALA A 278 3.30 -13.60 6.88
N ARG A 279 3.46 -12.60 6.00
CA ARG A 279 3.00 -11.23 6.23
C ARG A 279 1.47 -11.16 6.24
N GLU A 280 0.81 -11.82 5.27
CA GLU A 280 -0.66 -11.88 5.18
C GLU A 280 -1.26 -12.63 6.37
N GLU A 281 -0.63 -13.71 6.84
CA GLU A 281 -1.04 -14.46 8.05
C GLU A 281 -0.99 -13.58 9.30
N VAL A 282 0.15 -12.92 9.55
CA VAL A 282 0.33 -12.03 10.71
C VAL A 282 -0.69 -10.89 10.68
N LEU A 283 -0.90 -10.25 9.53
CA LEU A 283 -1.88 -9.18 9.39
C LEU A 283 -3.32 -9.68 9.62
N THR A 284 -3.63 -10.89 9.16
CA THR A 284 -4.94 -11.50 9.38
C THR A 284 -5.15 -11.81 10.86
N ALA A 285 -4.15 -12.37 11.52
CA ALA A 285 -4.18 -12.67 12.96
C ALA A 285 -4.35 -11.37 13.79
N PHE A 286 -3.65 -10.29 13.41
CA PHE A 286 -3.77 -8.98 14.05
C PHE A 286 -5.18 -8.38 13.86
N ARG A 287 -5.74 -8.41 12.65
CA ARG A 287 -7.11 -7.94 12.39
C ARG A 287 -8.18 -8.73 13.15
N ARG A 288 -7.92 -9.99 13.44
CA ARG A 288 -8.82 -10.86 14.23
C ARG A 288 -8.62 -10.76 15.75
N GLY A 289 -7.70 -9.91 16.21
CA GLY A 289 -7.37 -9.79 17.64
C GLY A 289 -6.59 -10.97 18.22
N GLN A 290 -6.18 -11.94 17.39
CA GLN A 290 -5.34 -13.07 17.82
C GLN A 290 -3.91 -12.64 18.14
N VAL A 291 -3.45 -11.58 17.51
CA VAL A 291 -2.21 -10.87 17.80
C VAL A 291 -2.59 -9.46 18.22
N GLN A 292 -2.21 -9.05 19.44
CA GLN A 292 -2.50 -7.72 19.99
C GLN A 292 -1.39 -6.72 19.70
N THR A 293 -0.15 -7.20 19.56
CA THR A 293 1.02 -6.36 19.34
C THR A 293 1.67 -6.66 17.99
N LEU A 294 1.68 -5.70 17.08
CA LEU A 294 2.34 -5.81 15.81
C LEU A 294 3.63 -4.98 15.79
N LEU A 295 4.78 -5.64 15.60
CA LEU A 295 6.05 -4.95 15.41
C LEU A 295 6.36 -4.82 13.92
N ALA A 296 6.70 -3.63 13.46
CA ALA A 296 6.95 -3.41 12.05
C ALA A 296 8.15 -2.48 11.79
N THR A 297 8.81 -2.69 10.65
CA THR A 297 9.70 -1.66 10.07
C THR A 297 8.88 -0.66 9.26
N ASN A 298 9.39 0.56 9.06
CA ASN A 298 8.73 1.61 8.28
C ASN A 298 8.21 1.10 6.94
N VAL A 299 9.09 0.46 6.16
CA VAL A 299 8.76 -0.04 4.81
C VAL A 299 7.65 -1.08 4.85
N ALA A 300 7.62 -1.92 5.89
CA ALA A 300 6.64 -2.99 5.99
C ALA A 300 5.27 -2.52 6.50
N ALA A 301 5.24 -1.43 7.25
CA ALA A 301 4.01 -0.84 7.80
C ALA A 301 3.40 0.25 6.89
N ARG A 302 4.11 0.68 5.84
CA ARG A 302 3.57 1.61 4.84
C ARG A 302 2.36 1.00 4.14
N GLY A 303 1.35 1.81 3.87
CA GLY A 303 0.14 1.38 3.17
C GLY A 303 -0.73 0.37 3.94
N LEU A 304 -0.40 0.03 5.20
CA LEU A 304 -1.27 -0.81 6.00
C LEU A 304 -2.51 -0.01 6.42
N ASP A 305 -3.64 -0.39 5.89
CA ASP A 305 -4.93 0.02 6.43
C ASP A 305 -5.38 -1.03 7.44
N ILE A 306 -5.01 -0.78 8.68
CA ILE A 306 -5.47 -1.56 9.83
C ILE A 306 -6.36 -0.62 10.63
N GLN A 307 -7.64 -0.95 10.65
CA GLN A 307 -8.60 -0.23 11.47
C GLN A 307 -8.44 -0.66 12.93
N GLY A 308 -8.70 0.26 13.85
CA GLY A 308 -8.76 -0.06 15.27
C GLY A 308 -7.40 -0.19 15.96
N ILE A 309 -6.31 0.36 15.41
CA ILE A 309 -5.07 0.47 16.18
C ILE A 309 -5.29 1.54 17.26
N TYR A 310 -5.26 1.10 18.52
CA TYR A 310 -5.42 1.97 19.68
C TYR A 310 -4.19 2.84 19.87
N GLN A 311 -2.99 2.23 19.87
CA GLN A 311 -1.75 2.98 20.06
C GLN A 311 -0.67 2.64 19.05
N VAL A 312 0.10 3.66 18.71
CA VAL A 312 1.34 3.56 17.93
C VAL A 312 2.52 3.88 18.85
N ILE A 313 3.48 2.97 18.92
CA ILE A 313 4.69 3.16 19.74
C ILE A 313 5.90 3.27 18.81
N ASN A 314 6.53 4.44 18.78
CA ASN A 314 7.84 4.61 18.18
C ASN A 314 8.89 4.10 19.18
N TYR A 315 9.22 2.82 19.10
CA TYR A 315 10.29 2.22 19.92
C TYR A 315 11.65 2.85 19.55
N GLU A 316 11.82 3.20 18.28
CA GLU A 316 12.96 3.96 17.80
C GLU A 316 12.47 5.19 17.02
N LEU A 317 13.08 6.35 17.32
CA LEU A 317 12.75 7.61 16.68
C LEU A 317 12.92 7.52 15.16
N PRO A 318 11.94 7.97 14.36
CA PRO A 318 12.08 8.01 12.91
C PRO A 318 13.13 9.03 12.46
N GLU A 319 13.51 8.96 11.18
CA GLU A 319 14.57 9.79 10.63
C GLU A 319 14.08 11.20 10.24
N SER A 320 12.81 11.33 9.87
CA SER A 320 12.20 12.61 9.45
C SER A 320 10.82 12.84 10.09
N SER A 321 10.36 14.08 10.05
CA SER A 321 9.04 14.52 10.51
C SER A 321 7.89 13.94 9.68
N GLU A 322 8.07 13.80 8.37
CA GLU A 322 7.10 13.16 7.48
C GLU A 322 6.91 11.69 7.87
N LEU A 323 8.02 10.99 8.13
CA LEU A 323 7.96 9.60 8.53
C LEU A 323 7.30 9.41 9.91
N PHE A 324 7.52 10.36 10.82
CA PHE A 324 6.82 10.41 12.10
C PHE A 324 5.31 10.54 11.89
N THR A 325 4.87 11.48 11.08
CA THR A 325 3.45 11.71 10.75
C THR A 325 2.82 10.47 10.11
N HIS A 326 3.51 9.82 9.18
CA HIS A 326 3.06 8.58 8.54
C HIS A 326 2.91 7.41 9.53
N ARG A 327 3.75 7.35 10.58
CA ARG A 327 3.65 6.33 11.62
C ARG A 327 2.46 6.58 12.54
N ILE A 328 2.36 7.79 13.11
CA ILE A 328 1.29 8.11 14.06
C ILE A 328 -0.08 8.10 13.41
N GLY A 329 -0.18 8.45 12.11
CA GLY A 329 -1.41 8.35 11.33
C GLY A 329 -1.92 6.91 11.11
N ARG A 330 -1.34 5.89 11.76
CA ARG A 330 -1.89 4.52 11.83
C ARG A 330 -2.93 4.37 12.93
N THR A 331 -2.99 5.28 13.89
CA THR A 331 -4.05 5.38 14.92
C THR A 331 -4.89 6.64 14.71
N GLY A 332 -5.92 6.85 15.50
CA GLY A 332 -6.76 8.06 15.44
C GLY A 332 -7.58 8.18 14.15
N ARG A 333 -8.02 7.08 13.55
CA ARG A 333 -8.75 7.08 12.28
C ARG A 333 -10.26 7.05 12.48
N MET A 334 -10.99 7.62 11.51
CA MET A 334 -12.47 7.62 11.46
C MET A 334 -13.11 8.20 12.74
N GLY A 335 -12.54 9.32 13.27
CA GLY A 335 -13.07 9.99 14.45
C GLY A 335 -12.81 9.28 15.79
N ARG A 336 -12.05 8.16 15.80
CA ARG A 336 -11.65 7.49 17.04
C ARG A 336 -10.45 8.18 17.65
N GLN A 337 -10.38 8.21 18.98
CA GLN A 337 -9.20 8.64 19.68
C GLN A 337 -8.09 7.59 19.57
N GLY A 338 -6.84 8.04 19.47
CA GLY A 338 -5.67 7.19 19.39
C GLY A 338 -4.50 7.74 20.19
N LYS A 339 -3.53 6.89 20.53
CA LYS A 339 -2.30 7.29 21.23
C LYS A 339 -1.07 7.10 20.36
N ALA A 340 -0.17 8.07 20.37
CA ALA A 340 1.14 7.99 19.72
C ALA A 340 2.23 8.21 20.78
N ILE A 341 2.95 7.16 21.12
CA ILE A 341 3.97 7.15 22.17
C ILE A 341 5.35 7.07 21.50
N THR A 342 6.28 7.90 21.94
CA THR A 342 7.66 7.90 21.44
C THR A 342 8.63 7.68 22.58
N LEU A 343 9.43 6.61 22.49
CA LEU A 343 10.47 6.27 23.46
C LEU A 343 11.81 6.87 23.00
N LEU A 344 12.31 7.83 23.74
CA LEU A 344 13.52 8.57 23.43
C LEU A 344 14.64 8.20 24.40
N VAL A 345 15.79 7.84 23.86
CA VAL A 345 17.02 7.78 24.67
C VAL A 345 17.63 9.18 24.77
N PRO A 346 18.52 9.45 25.75
CA PRO A 346 19.11 10.79 25.91
C PRO A 346 19.73 11.37 24.63
N SER A 347 20.34 10.53 23.79
CA SER A 347 20.91 10.94 22.49
C SER A 347 19.86 11.36 21.45
N ASP A 348 18.60 10.92 21.58
CA ASP A 348 17.53 11.23 20.63
C ASP A 348 16.83 12.58 20.93
N VAL A 349 17.01 13.14 22.12
CA VAL A 349 16.26 14.33 22.60
C VAL A 349 16.50 15.55 21.71
N SER A 350 17.73 15.78 21.27
CA SER A 350 18.07 16.90 20.38
C SER A 350 17.40 16.76 19.00
N LYS A 351 17.39 15.56 18.46
CA LYS A 351 16.71 15.22 17.19
C LYS A 351 15.19 15.36 17.33
N TRP A 352 14.63 14.86 18.45
CA TRP A 352 13.21 15.01 18.74
C TRP A 352 12.76 16.46 18.82
N ARG A 353 13.49 17.31 19.53
CA ARG A 353 13.17 18.74 19.64
C ARG A 353 13.18 19.46 18.29
N ARG A 354 14.06 19.07 17.37
CA ARG A 354 14.08 19.59 15.99
C ARG A 354 12.83 19.14 15.24
N MET A 355 12.55 17.85 15.26
CA MET A 355 11.38 17.25 14.61
C MET A 355 10.06 17.85 15.13
N ALA A 356 9.91 18.04 16.44
CA ALA A 356 8.72 18.66 17.03
C ALA A 356 8.51 20.10 16.56
N ARG A 357 9.60 20.87 16.40
CA ARG A 357 9.54 22.23 15.81
C ARG A 357 9.10 22.20 14.35
N ASP A 358 9.65 21.29 13.55
CA ASP A 358 9.28 21.14 12.14
C ASP A 358 7.81 20.76 11.97
N LEU A 359 7.22 20.07 12.95
CA LEU A 359 5.80 19.71 13.00
C LEU A 359 4.91 20.79 13.61
N GLY A 360 5.49 21.91 14.10
CA GLY A 360 4.73 22.96 14.80
C GLY A 360 4.09 22.48 16.12
N GLN A 361 4.65 21.43 16.74
CA GLN A 361 4.07 20.77 17.91
C GLN A 361 4.97 20.95 19.13
N THR A 362 4.35 21.14 20.30
CA THR A 362 5.04 21.16 21.59
C THR A 362 4.62 19.93 22.38
N VAL A 363 5.39 18.84 22.24
CA VAL A 363 5.17 17.62 23.04
C VAL A 363 6.16 17.60 24.20
N ALA A 364 5.65 17.72 25.42
CA ALA A 364 6.46 17.71 26.62
C ALA A 364 7.12 16.34 26.82
N LEU A 365 8.40 16.37 27.23
CA LEU A 365 9.10 15.15 27.62
C LEU A 365 8.66 14.73 29.02
N GLN A 366 8.20 13.51 29.14
CA GLN A 366 7.74 12.91 30.40
C GLN A 366 8.72 11.83 30.85
N ARG A 367 8.68 11.50 32.12
CA ARG A 367 9.32 10.31 32.68
C ARG A 367 8.25 9.23 32.84
N LEU A 368 8.53 8.03 32.36
CA LEU A 368 7.67 6.88 32.58
C LEU A 368 8.04 6.25 33.93
N ALA A 369 7.04 6.01 34.80
CA ALA A 369 7.22 5.13 35.93
C ALA A 369 7.33 3.71 35.38
N ILE A 370 8.43 3.05 35.61
CA ILE A 370 8.70 1.68 35.17
C ILE A 370 8.47 0.77 36.37
N ASP A 371 7.61 -0.21 36.22
CA ASP A 371 7.33 -1.18 37.27
C ASP A 371 8.59 -2.04 37.55
N GLU A 372 8.98 -2.14 38.82
CA GLU A 372 10.17 -2.90 39.23
C GLU A 372 10.07 -4.38 38.83
N GLU A 373 8.86 -4.95 38.75
CA GLU A 373 8.64 -6.31 38.26
C GLU A 373 9.07 -6.49 36.79
N ALA A 374 8.95 -5.45 35.96
CA ALA A 374 9.41 -5.47 34.54
C ALA A 374 10.94 -5.43 34.42
N GLU A 375 11.66 -4.93 35.42
CA GLU A 375 13.13 -4.95 35.51
C GLU A 375 13.65 -6.34 35.90
N VAL A 376 12.98 -7.03 36.83
CA VAL A 376 13.37 -8.38 37.30
C VAL A 376 13.25 -9.42 36.19
N LEU A 377 12.25 -9.29 35.30
CA LEU A 377 12.10 -10.18 34.13
C LEU A 377 13.24 -10.06 33.10
N GLN A 378 14.06 -8.99 33.14
CA GLN A 378 15.22 -8.82 32.29
C GLN A 378 16.53 -9.35 32.92
N GLY A 379 16.59 -9.46 34.24
CA GLY A 379 17.76 -9.93 34.98
C GLY A 379 18.00 -11.44 34.94
N ALA A 380 17.03 -12.22 34.48
CA ALA A 380 17.18 -13.67 34.33
C ALA A 380 17.82 -14.06 32.98
N GLN A 381 19.03 -13.61 32.73
CA GLN A 381 19.93 -14.32 31.81
C GLN A 381 20.59 -15.45 32.60
N PRO A 382 20.65 -16.70 32.10
CA PRO A 382 21.46 -17.72 32.71
C PRO A 382 22.93 -17.28 32.62
N GLU A 383 23.51 -16.88 33.72
CA GLU A 383 24.96 -16.80 33.87
C GLU A 383 25.52 -18.19 33.56
N ASN A 384 26.16 -18.30 32.40
CA ASN A 384 27.08 -19.40 32.14
C ASN A 384 28.26 -19.24 33.10
N SER A 385 28.12 -19.76 34.30
CA SER A 385 29.22 -20.02 35.20
C SER A 385 30.08 -21.13 34.60
N VAL A 386 31.08 -20.74 33.85
CA VAL A 386 32.22 -21.60 33.52
C VAL A 386 33.02 -21.73 34.82
N THR A 387 32.73 -22.77 35.57
CA THR A 387 33.58 -23.25 36.66
C THR A 387 34.88 -23.72 36.02
N GLN A 388 35.92 -22.90 36.13
CA GLN A 388 37.27 -23.37 35.92
C GLN A 388 37.71 -24.20 37.12
N GLU A 389 37.65 -25.52 36.98
CA GLU A 389 38.34 -26.45 37.88
C GLU A 389 39.85 -26.35 37.60
N HIS A 390 40.58 -25.83 38.58
CA HIS A 390 42.02 -25.90 38.68
C HIS A 390 42.45 -27.35 39.01
N GLY A 391 42.83 -28.10 37.98
CA GLY A 391 43.55 -29.36 38.11
C GLY A 391 45.06 -29.10 38.05
N GLN A 392 45.70 -29.05 39.23
CA GLN A 392 47.13 -29.11 39.40
C GLN A 392 47.66 -30.47 38.91
N LYS A 393 48.67 -30.48 38.02
CA LYS A 393 49.61 -31.61 37.83
C LYS A 393 51.05 -31.14 37.83
N PRO A 394 51.97 -31.93 38.37
CA PRO A 394 53.24 -31.46 38.92
C PRO A 394 54.39 -31.37 37.88
N VAL A 395 55.29 -30.52 38.29
CA VAL A 395 56.60 -30.17 37.67
C VAL A 395 57.50 -31.38 37.54
N ARG A 396 58.14 -31.57 36.40
CA ARG A 396 59.46 -32.22 36.25
C ARG A 396 60.31 -31.35 35.38
N GLY A 397 61.38 -30.83 36.02
CA GLY A 397 62.33 -29.98 35.40
C GLY A 397 63.33 -30.72 34.51
N ARG A 398 63.97 -29.98 33.63
CA ARG A 398 65.37 -30.18 33.22
C ARG A 398 65.91 -28.88 32.61
N ASN A 399 67.05 -28.49 33.18
CA ASN A 399 67.94 -27.40 32.83
C ASN A 399 68.53 -27.54 31.44
N HIS A 400 68.81 -26.40 30.83
CA HIS A 400 70.15 -25.95 30.36
C HIS A 400 69.90 -24.66 29.56
N SER A 401 70.40 -23.59 30.07
CA SER A 401 71.62 -22.81 30.02
C SER A 401 71.85 -22.07 28.70
N SER A 402 72.02 -20.77 28.91
CA SER A 402 72.92 -19.79 28.28
C SER A 402 72.74 -19.52 26.78
N SER A 403 72.83 -18.35 26.30
CA SER A 403 73.50 -17.10 26.57
C SER A 403 73.12 -16.05 25.52
N ASP A 404 72.95 -14.84 25.97
CA ASP A 404 73.54 -13.58 25.48
C ASP A 404 73.39 -13.05 24.08
N GLN A 405 73.13 -11.79 24.13
CA GLN A 405 73.62 -10.64 23.35
C GLN A 405 72.68 -10.10 22.29
N GLU A 406 72.06 -9.00 22.66
CA GLU A 406 72.41 -7.58 22.41
C GLU A 406 72.38 -7.10 20.94
N ARG A 407 71.74 -5.99 20.82
CA ARG A 407 71.92 -4.80 19.98
C ARG A 407 70.95 -4.62 18.85
N SER A 408 70.08 -3.68 19.05
CA SER A 408 70.11 -2.24 18.75
C SER A 408 69.82 -1.89 17.30
N SER A 409 68.71 -1.10 17.18
CA SER A 409 68.63 0.22 16.56
C SER A 409 68.25 0.35 15.09
N LEU A 410 67.28 1.27 14.96
CA LEU A 410 67.15 2.31 13.94
C LEU A 410 66.27 2.04 12.69
N ALA A 411 65.20 2.78 12.65
CA ALA A 411 64.46 3.22 11.46
C ALA A 411 65.13 4.47 10.85
N PRO A 412 64.57 5.11 9.85
CA PRO A 412 64.17 4.82 8.47
C PRO A 412 65.05 5.64 7.46
N PRO A 413 64.80 6.06 6.26
CA PRO A 413 63.61 6.62 5.62
C PRO A 413 63.42 6.40 4.09
N GLU A 414 62.23 6.81 3.64
CA GLU A 414 61.83 7.52 2.40
C GLU A 414 62.61 7.34 1.06
N GLN A 415 61.88 7.17 0.00
CA GLN A 415 61.64 8.09 -1.14
C GLN A 415 61.39 7.39 -2.49
N ASP A 416 60.25 7.80 -3.07
CA ASP A 416 60.05 8.23 -4.46
C ASP A 416 60.56 7.40 -5.66
N ARG A 417 59.65 7.11 -6.57
CA ARG A 417 59.55 7.59 -7.97
C ARG A 417 58.89 6.60 -8.92
N HIS A 418 57.79 7.05 -9.49
CA HIS A 418 57.37 6.64 -10.84
C HIS A 418 58.46 7.03 -11.89
N PRO A 419 58.53 6.48 -13.13
CA PRO A 419 57.40 6.41 -14.06
C PRO A 419 57.45 5.27 -15.13
N ALA A 420 56.26 5.17 -15.79
CA ALA A 420 56.04 5.03 -17.24
C ALA A 420 56.45 3.77 -18.04
N SER A 421 55.46 3.36 -18.84
CA SER A 421 55.49 2.87 -20.22
C SER A 421 55.87 1.42 -20.51
N GLY A 422 54.99 0.79 -21.30
CA GLY A 422 55.36 -0.40 -22.05
C GLY A 422 54.19 -1.25 -22.54
N MET A 423 53.55 -0.80 -23.61
CA MET A 423 52.78 -1.64 -24.53
C MET A 423 53.49 -2.94 -24.84
N LYS A 424 52.79 -4.09 -24.83
CA LYS A 424 52.94 -5.13 -25.87
C LYS A 424 51.73 -6.03 -25.97
N ARG A 425 51.16 -6.00 -27.14
CA ARG A 425 50.25 -6.89 -27.84
C ARG A 425 50.84 -8.31 -27.97
N ARG A 426 50.03 -9.33 -27.76
CA ARG A 426 50.04 -10.65 -28.48
C ARG A 426 48.73 -11.32 -28.19
N GLN A 427 47.88 -11.43 -29.16
CA GLN A 427 47.64 -12.44 -30.19
C GLN A 427 47.30 -13.81 -29.61
N LYS A 428 46.00 -14.09 -29.82
CA LYS A 428 45.35 -15.30 -30.35
C LYS A 428 46.08 -16.63 -30.14
N GLU A 429 45.35 -17.56 -29.52
CA GLU A 429 45.21 -18.88 -30.13
C GLU A 429 43.89 -19.54 -29.78
N HIS A 430 43.27 -20.10 -30.78
CA HIS A 430 42.13 -20.95 -30.89
C HIS A 430 42.30 -22.23 -30.08
N ILE A 431 41.22 -22.69 -29.41
CA ILE A 431 40.87 -24.09 -29.47
C ILE A 431 39.36 -24.21 -29.65
N SER A 432 39.02 -24.85 -30.74
CA SER A 432 37.77 -25.20 -31.33
C SER A 432 37.13 -26.43 -30.67
N SER A 433 35.82 -26.48 -30.80
CA SER A 433 34.96 -27.66 -30.94
C SER A 433 34.51 -28.41 -29.68
N LYS A 434 33.24 -28.28 -29.37
CA LYS A 434 32.24 -29.32 -29.71
C LYS A 434 30.82 -28.79 -29.51
N THR A 435 30.21 -28.44 -30.62
CA THR A 435 28.77 -28.40 -30.84
C THR A 435 28.23 -29.79 -30.99
N SER A 436 27.14 -30.10 -30.31
CA SER A 436 26.15 -31.08 -30.71
C SER A 436 24.86 -30.72 -30.01
N ALA A 437 23.98 -30.05 -30.65
CA ALA A 437 22.74 -30.48 -31.27
C ALA A 437 21.75 -31.09 -30.29
N CYS A 438 20.71 -30.33 -29.96
CA CYS A 438 19.32 -30.78 -29.90
C CYS A 438 18.40 -29.59 -30.11
N ALA A 439 18.20 -29.24 -31.38
CA ALA A 439 16.99 -28.58 -31.85
C ALA A 439 16.05 -29.67 -32.33
N SER A 440 14.99 -29.93 -31.60
CA SER A 440 13.85 -30.70 -32.12
C SER A 440 12.59 -29.93 -31.77
N ALA A 441 11.95 -29.53 -32.83
CA ALA A 441 10.64 -29.05 -33.08
C ALA A 441 9.58 -29.51 -32.07
N TRP A 442 8.84 -28.54 -31.55
CA TRP A 442 7.54 -28.75 -30.91
C TRP A 442 6.47 -28.33 -31.94
N GLN A 443 5.75 -29.33 -32.45
CA GLN A 443 4.49 -29.16 -33.17
C GLN A 443 3.33 -29.31 -32.18
N PRO A 444 2.22 -28.60 -32.39
CA PRO A 444 1.05 -28.70 -31.52
C PRO A 444 0.13 -29.79 -32.00
N GLU A 445 0.01 -30.89 -31.27
CA GLU A 445 -1.05 -31.87 -31.44
C GLU A 445 -1.84 -32.04 -30.15
N ASP A 446 -3.14 -31.86 -30.31
CA ASP A 446 -4.30 -32.46 -29.65
C ASP A 446 -4.29 -32.67 -28.13
N PHE A 447 -4.96 -31.80 -27.42
CA PHE A 447 -5.63 -32.13 -26.17
C PHE A 447 -7.14 -32.11 -26.39
N THR A 448 -7.69 -33.29 -26.68
CA THR A 448 -9.12 -33.58 -26.55
C THR A 448 -9.49 -33.72 -25.07
N LEU A 449 -10.54 -33.04 -24.69
CA LEU A 449 -11.21 -33.17 -23.39
C LEU A 449 -11.85 -34.56 -23.24
N PRO A 450 -11.81 -35.21 -22.06
CA PRO A 450 -12.58 -36.41 -21.83
C PRO A 450 -14.05 -36.08 -21.62
N GLU A 451 -14.90 -36.66 -22.49
CA GLU A 451 -16.35 -36.73 -22.34
C GLU A 451 -16.73 -37.52 -21.07
N ARG A 452 -17.65 -36.95 -20.30
CA ARG A 452 -18.32 -37.68 -19.23
C ARG A 452 -19.32 -38.67 -19.81
N SER A 453 -18.99 -39.96 -19.76
CA SER A 453 -19.90 -41.07 -20.02
C SER A 453 -20.98 -41.15 -18.94
N ARG A 454 -22.23 -41.04 -19.36
CA ARG A 454 -23.40 -41.56 -18.64
C ARG A 454 -23.36 -43.07 -18.65
N SER A 455 -23.42 -43.72 -17.52
CA SER A 455 -23.77 -45.14 -17.41
C SER A 455 -25.02 -45.27 -16.56
N ASP A 456 -26.12 -45.61 -17.25
CA ASP A 456 -27.30 -46.24 -16.68
C ASP A 456 -26.93 -47.60 -16.06
N LYS A 457 -27.41 -47.87 -14.85
CA LYS A 457 -27.77 -49.22 -14.40
C LYS A 457 -28.91 -49.13 -13.39
N ALA A 458 -30.06 -49.57 -13.89
CA ALA A 458 -31.22 -49.98 -13.11
C ALA A 458 -30.92 -51.28 -12.34
N LYS A 459 -31.48 -51.43 -11.15
CA LYS A 459 -32.12 -52.66 -10.59
C LYS A 459 -32.74 -52.30 -9.24
N ASP A 460 -34.03 -52.29 -9.19
CA ASP A 460 -34.97 -53.31 -8.68
C ASP A 460 -34.97 -53.49 -7.15
N GLY A 461 -36.19 -53.30 -6.56
CA GLY A 461 -36.48 -53.87 -5.26
C GLY A 461 -37.54 -53.19 -4.40
N ARG A 462 -38.84 -53.25 -4.82
CA ARG A 462 -40.07 -53.67 -4.08
C ARG A 462 -40.43 -53.08 -2.70
N ARG A 463 -41.74 -52.66 -2.69
CA ARG A 463 -42.80 -52.73 -1.63
C ARG A 463 -42.77 -51.59 -0.60
N GLY A 464 -43.89 -50.91 -0.31
CA GLY A 464 -45.28 -51.17 -0.48
C GLY A 464 -46.15 -50.00 0.03
N ALA A 465 -47.33 -49.92 -0.53
CA ALA A 465 -48.62 -49.55 0.01
C ALA A 465 -48.75 -48.23 0.83
N GLY A 466 -49.61 -47.29 0.48
CA GLY A 466 -51.01 -47.33 0.34
C GLY A 466 -51.70 -45.97 0.34
N LYS A 467 -52.74 -45.92 -0.45
CA LYS A 467 -54.02 -45.19 -0.36
C LYS A 467 -54.02 -43.64 -0.54
N GLN A 468 -54.52 -43.19 -1.70
CA GLN A 468 -55.94 -42.82 -2.02
C GLN A 468 -56.43 -41.57 -1.31
N SER A 469 -56.74 -40.53 -2.08
CA SER A 469 -58.05 -40.10 -2.61
C SER A 469 -57.87 -38.70 -3.26
N SER A 470 -58.10 -38.53 -4.51
CA SER A 470 -59.34 -38.32 -5.30
C SER A 470 -59.84 -36.86 -5.28
N VAL A 471 -60.04 -36.40 -6.54
CA VAL A 471 -61.12 -35.54 -7.03
C VAL A 471 -60.87 -34.02 -7.08
N GLY A 472 -60.96 -33.53 -8.33
CA GLY A 472 -61.57 -32.29 -8.66
C GLY A 472 -61.02 -31.58 -9.92
N ARG A 473 -61.51 -32.02 -11.07
CA ARG A 473 -61.54 -31.30 -12.36
C ARG A 473 -62.34 -30.02 -12.24
N THR A 474 -61.89 -28.88 -12.79
CA THR A 474 -62.76 -28.09 -13.67
C THR A 474 -61.95 -27.16 -14.59
N THR A 475 -62.33 -27.22 -15.81
CA THR A 475 -61.98 -26.48 -17.01
C THR A 475 -62.44 -25.04 -16.98
N GLY A 476 -61.71 -24.11 -17.58
CA GLY A 476 -62.15 -22.76 -17.85
C GLY A 476 -61.25 -22.05 -18.87
N LYS A 477 -61.58 -22.18 -20.14
CA LYS A 477 -61.10 -21.35 -21.26
C LYS A 477 -61.76 -19.98 -21.20
N HIS A 478 -61.07 -18.88 -21.39
CA HIS A 478 -61.53 -17.66 -22.09
C HIS A 478 -60.37 -16.85 -22.63
N LYS A 479 -60.27 -16.81 -23.90
CA LYS A 479 -60.26 -15.82 -25.00
C LYS A 479 -59.67 -14.44 -24.64
N ALA A 480 -58.66 -14.08 -25.46
CA ALA A 480 -58.22 -12.71 -25.72
C ALA A 480 -59.28 -11.89 -26.51
N PRO A 481 -59.19 -10.57 -26.51
CA PRO A 481 -59.31 -9.87 -27.78
C PRO A 481 -58.18 -8.88 -28.06
N ALA A 482 -57.83 -8.85 -29.33
CA ALA A 482 -57.02 -7.86 -30.02
C ALA A 482 -57.85 -6.58 -30.26
N PHE A 483 -57.21 -5.41 -30.24
CA PHE A 483 -57.63 -4.22 -30.99
C PHE A 483 -56.45 -3.27 -31.18
N VAL A 484 -55.95 -3.19 -32.39
CA VAL A 484 -56.03 -2.16 -33.44
C VAL A 484 -55.22 -0.87 -33.21
N ALA A 485 -54.29 -0.69 -34.13
CA ALA A 485 -53.46 0.48 -34.40
C ALA A 485 -54.31 1.70 -34.89
N LYS A 486 -53.91 2.89 -34.51
CA LYS A 486 -54.13 4.12 -35.29
C LYS A 486 -52.92 5.03 -35.23
N GLY A 487 -52.42 5.37 -36.40
CA GLY A 487 -51.33 6.30 -36.67
C GLY A 487 -51.79 7.78 -36.67
N PRO A 488 -50.94 8.72 -37.05
CA PRO A 488 -50.87 10.11 -36.56
C PRO A 488 -51.66 11.14 -37.43
N PRO A 489 -51.72 12.39 -36.96
CA PRO A 489 -51.76 13.48 -37.94
C PRO A 489 -50.82 14.66 -37.66
N HIS A 490 -50.17 15.06 -38.72
CA HIS A 490 -49.92 16.37 -39.35
C HIS A 490 -49.55 17.62 -38.54
N ARG A 491 -48.35 18.09 -38.85
CA ARG A 491 -47.80 19.41 -39.36
C ARG A 491 -48.58 20.72 -39.08
N ALA A 492 -47.80 21.65 -38.51
CA ALA A 492 -47.32 23.00 -38.94
C ALA A 492 -48.21 24.20 -38.52
N PRO A 493 -47.76 25.49 -38.61
CA PRO A 493 -46.43 26.04 -38.82
C PRO A 493 -46.07 27.25 -37.90
N GLY A 494 -44.79 27.53 -37.84
CA GLY A 494 -44.03 28.76 -37.82
C GLY A 494 -44.53 30.05 -37.13
N ARG A 495 -43.62 30.59 -36.29
CA ARG A 495 -43.43 32.05 -36.16
C ARG A 495 -41.97 32.39 -35.87
N LYS A 496 -41.36 33.09 -36.80
CA LYS A 496 -40.09 33.84 -36.69
C LYS A 496 -40.37 35.03 -35.77
N PHE A 497 -39.46 35.32 -34.85
CA PHE A 497 -39.23 36.67 -34.36
C PHE A 497 -37.73 36.97 -34.26
N ARG A 498 -37.46 38.18 -34.68
CA ARG A 498 -36.24 38.86 -35.05
C ARG A 498 -35.34 39.19 -33.86
N ALA A 499 -34.06 39.21 -34.11
CA ALA A 499 -32.99 39.82 -33.31
C ALA A 499 -33.20 41.34 -33.14
N THR A 500 -32.82 41.86 -31.97
CA THR A 500 -32.39 43.24 -31.81
C THR A 500 -31.20 43.28 -30.85
N SER A 501 -30.13 43.79 -31.36
CA SER A 501 -28.88 44.21 -30.73
C SER A 501 -29.11 45.42 -29.80
N ALA A 502 -28.46 45.47 -28.66
CA ALA A 502 -28.10 46.75 -28.05
C ALA A 502 -26.86 46.60 -27.17
N THR A 503 -25.79 47.12 -27.71
CA THR A 503 -24.53 47.49 -27.10
C THR A 503 -24.71 48.53 -26.02
N ARG A 504 -24.11 48.36 -24.82
CA ARG A 504 -23.77 49.49 -23.96
C ARG A 504 -22.49 49.25 -23.18
N LYS A 505 -21.43 49.86 -23.69
CA LYS A 505 -20.18 50.17 -23.00
C LYS A 505 -20.48 51.12 -21.83
N ARG A 506 -19.86 50.90 -20.68
CA ARG A 506 -19.52 51.97 -19.74
C ARG A 506 -18.14 51.66 -19.11
N GLN A 507 -17.19 52.46 -19.53
CA GLN A 507 -15.95 52.79 -18.83
C GLN A 507 -16.25 53.76 -17.67
N VAL A 508 -15.58 53.56 -16.55
CA VAL A 508 -15.14 54.61 -15.60
C VAL A 508 -14.00 53.96 -14.80
N SER A 509 -12.77 54.25 -15.03
CA SER A 509 -11.77 55.25 -14.63
C SER A 509 -11.27 55.08 -13.19
N LEU A 510 -9.97 54.90 -13.17
CA LEU A 510 -8.99 54.96 -12.08
C LEU A 510 -9.17 56.17 -11.10
N SER A 511 -8.88 55.96 -9.81
CA SER A 511 -8.17 56.97 -9.03
C SER A 511 -7.35 56.30 -7.90
N ASN A 512 -6.05 56.50 -8.01
CA ASN A 512 -5.05 56.41 -6.95
C ASN A 512 -5.39 57.33 -5.77
N ARG A 513 -5.15 56.88 -4.55
CA ARG A 513 -4.59 57.78 -3.51
C ARG A 513 -3.83 56.97 -2.46
N SER A 514 -2.55 57.24 -2.43
CA SER A 514 -1.64 57.02 -1.31
C SER A 514 -2.05 57.88 -0.11
N ALA A 515 -1.90 57.37 1.11
CA ALA A 515 -1.54 58.14 2.26
C ALA A 515 -0.78 57.29 3.29
N ARG A 516 0.46 57.62 3.49
CA ARG A 516 1.27 57.36 4.69
C ARG A 516 0.68 58.13 5.88
N LEU A 517 0.84 57.59 7.11
CA LEU A 517 1.53 58.25 8.24
C LEU A 517 1.20 57.53 9.58
N HIS A 518 2.27 57.17 10.25
CA HIS A 518 2.59 57.26 11.68
C HIS A 518 1.56 56.91 12.78
N ARG A 519 1.76 55.88 13.55
CA ARG A 519 2.52 55.80 14.82
C ARG A 519 2.68 54.35 15.27
#